data_2e78518c6a526ae47c87b390eb6d3ab5
#
_entry.id   2e78518c6a526ae47c87b390eb6d3ab5
#
_cell.length_a   1.000
_cell.length_b   1.000
_cell.length_c   1.000
_cell.angle_alpha   90.00
_cell.angle_beta   90.00
_cell.angle_gamma   90.00
#
_symmetry.space_group_name_H-M   'P 1'
#
loop_
_entity.id
_entity.type
_entity.pdbx_description
1 polymer ?
#
loop_
_entity_poly.entity_id
_entity_poly.type
_entity_poly.pdbx_seq_one_letter_code
_entity_poly.pdbx_strand_id
1 'polypeptide(L)'
;MDILFTIFSFILLISIIVGIHELGHFLTARYFDIHVLKFKIGFGKELFSFKDKQDCSYSFGILPLGGYVQMLGENNIPQENKNIPLKDRKSYLDASPGERAAVTVAGPLANFVLAIFVYFYLAFVGTIQLSTYVGEIIPSSPAQKSGIAVKDKIIEIDQQSVNAFNDINLILSSRIGDTGSIDIKYISKGSEALTSIPIKEWLSGNDQTSPYLALGLQPFLPALVGQLQDDGPAAKFGINEGDLIKSVNGQTIYTWQDLSKILSQLPNQLIEIEIVRDGTPQKLMLETSSYIDQKGVIKGRIGILASNDLSKWPSEYTVEKKENLISAFFVGITDTYKYTLLIISSIGKMISGSISTDNLGGPIQISVLAGSAAKAGYVTFLSMIALLSINLGLLNLLPIPILDGGQLLMIAIEKLKGSPVSEAILEYSTRVGIVLIVSLMVFAFANDIARFI
;
A
#
# COMPACT_ATOMS: atom_id res chain seq x y z
N MET A 1 7.01 22.41 -0.73
CA MET A 1 5.90 21.82 -1.51
C MET A 1 5.64 20.35 -1.15
N ASP A 2 6.67 19.55 -0.91
CA ASP A 2 6.51 18.11 -0.65
C ASP A 2 5.73 17.74 0.61
N ILE A 3 5.90 18.47 1.71
CA ILE A 3 5.19 18.19 2.98
C ILE A 3 3.68 18.45 2.83
N LEU A 4 3.28 19.57 2.21
CA LEU A 4 1.86 19.88 2.00
C LEU A 4 1.19 18.89 1.06
N PHE A 5 1.88 18.44 0.01
CA PHE A 5 1.38 17.40 -0.89
C PHE A 5 1.20 16.06 -0.17
N THR A 6 2.16 15.68 0.67
CA THR A 6 2.10 14.45 1.49
C THR A 6 0.92 14.50 2.46
N ILE A 7 0.74 15.62 3.17
CA ILE A 7 -0.39 15.81 4.08
C ILE A 7 -1.73 15.75 3.32
N PHE A 8 -1.83 16.43 2.18
CA PHE A 8 -3.04 16.39 1.35
C PHE A 8 -3.37 14.99 0.87
N SER A 9 -2.37 14.25 0.36
CA SER A 9 -2.54 12.86 -0.10
C SER A 9 -3.00 11.93 1.03
N PHE A 10 -2.44 12.08 2.22
CA PHE A 10 -2.85 11.33 3.40
C PHE A 10 -4.29 11.64 3.82
N ILE A 11 -4.65 12.94 3.89
CA ILE A 11 -5.99 13.39 4.23
C ILE A 11 -7.00 12.82 3.23
N LEU A 12 -6.72 12.92 1.93
CA LEU A 12 -7.57 12.40 0.88
C LEU A 12 -7.79 10.89 1.01
N LEU A 13 -6.68 10.15 1.19
CA LEU A 13 -6.68 8.70 1.34
C LEU A 13 -7.54 8.26 2.54
N ILE A 14 -7.28 8.80 3.73
CA ILE A 14 -8.04 8.45 4.94
C ILE A 14 -9.50 8.87 4.82
N SER A 15 -9.79 10.04 4.26
CA SER A 15 -11.18 10.51 4.08
C SER A 15 -11.98 9.58 3.16
N ILE A 16 -11.38 9.04 2.11
CA ILE A 16 -12.06 8.09 1.23
C ILE A 16 -12.35 6.79 1.98
N ILE A 17 -11.34 6.21 2.63
CA ILE A 17 -11.46 4.90 3.30
C ILE A 17 -12.46 4.95 4.46
N VAL A 18 -12.34 5.98 5.31
CA VAL A 18 -13.25 6.18 6.44
C VAL A 18 -14.64 6.59 5.95
N GLY A 19 -14.74 7.47 4.95
CA GLY A 19 -16.02 7.89 4.39
C GLY A 19 -16.84 6.72 3.83
N ILE A 20 -16.20 5.78 3.15
CA ILE A 20 -16.85 4.56 2.63
C ILE A 20 -17.24 3.62 3.77
N HIS A 21 -16.41 3.49 4.81
CA HIS A 21 -16.72 2.72 6.00
C HIS A 21 -17.99 3.24 6.68
N GLU A 22 -18.04 4.52 7.01
CA GLU A 22 -19.18 5.17 7.63
C GLU A 22 -20.43 5.11 6.73
N LEU A 23 -20.22 5.22 5.42
CA LEU A 23 -21.31 5.08 4.44
C LEU A 23 -21.96 3.69 4.49
N GLY A 24 -21.18 2.64 4.75
CA GLY A 24 -21.70 1.29 4.96
C GLY A 24 -22.70 1.23 6.11
N HIS A 25 -22.31 1.73 7.28
CA HIS A 25 -23.20 1.83 8.45
C HIS A 25 -24.44 2.68 8.14
N PHE A 26 -24.23 3.85 7.57
CA PHE A 26 -25.29 4.79 7.24
C PHE A 26 -26.35 4.20 6.31
N LEU A 27 -25.94 3.62 5.19
CA LEU A 27 -26.87 3.06 4.19
C LEU A 27 -27.65 1.89 4.78
N THR A 28 -27.00 1.03 5.57
CA THR A 28 -27.64 -0.12 6.17
C THR A 28 -28.59 0.28 7.31
N ALA A 29 -28.24 1.29 8.11
CA ALA A 29 -29.14 1.85 9.11
C ALA A 29 -30.41 2.40 8.45
N ARG A 30 -30.25 3.18 7.36
CA ARG A 30 -31.36 3.71 6.56
C ARG A 30 -32.22 2.62 5.91
N TYR A 31 -31.61 1.53 5.46
CA TYR A 31 -32.32 0.38 4.88
C TYR A 31 -33.27 -0.29 5.89
N PHE A 32 -32.89 -0.31 7.17
CA PHE A 32 -33.71 -0.86 8.26
C PHE A 32 -34.58 0.22 8.96
N ASP A 33 -34.73 1.39 8.36
CA ASP A 33 -35.49 2.53 8.90
C ASP A 33 -34.97 3.04 10.25
N ILE A 34 -33.72 2.70 10.63
CA ILE A 34 -33.09 3.23 11.84
C ILE A 34 -32.73 4.70 11.57
N HIS A 35 -33.21 5.56 12.47
CA HIS A 35 -33.00 6.99 12.28
C HIS A 35 -31.55 7.41 12.56
N VAL A 36 -30.92 7.99 11.53
CA VAL A 36 -29.55 8.54 11.64
C VAL A 36 -29.62 10.03 11.93
N LEU A 37 -29.03 10.42 13.05
CA LEU A 37 -28.96 11.80 13.52
C LEU A 37 -27.83 12.56 12.84
N LYS A 38 -26.68 11.91 12.66
CA LYS A 38 -25.48 12.55 12.14
C LYS A 38 -24.60 11.58 11.36
N PHE A 39 -24.10 12.04 10.22
CA PHE A 39 -23.06 11.43 9.45
C PHE A 39 -21.86 12.40 9.43
N LYS A 40 -20.75 12.01 10.04
CA LYS A 40 -19.59 12.89 10.12
C LYS A 40 -18.32 12.18 9.68
N ILE A 41 -17.57 12.84 8.77
CA ILE A 41 -16.22 12.45 8.41
C ILE A 41 -15.26 13.41 9.11
N GLY A 42 -14.31 12.88 9.86
CA GLY A 42 -13.35 13.66 10.64
C GLY A 42 -13.86 14.03 12.03
N PHE A 43 -12.89 14.32 12.91
CA PHE A 43 -13.13 14.75 14.29
C PHE A 43 -12.93 16.27 14.46
N GLY A 44 -13.32 16.77 15.63
CA GLY A 44 -13.16 18.17 16.03
C GLY A 44 -14.23 19.10 15.47
N LYS A 45 -13.89 20.40 15.34
CA LYS A 45 -14.81 21.44 14.88
C LYS A 45 -15.27 21.17 13.46
N GLU A 46 -16.55 21.42 13.19
CA GLU A 46 -17.15 21.26 11.87
C GLU A 46 -16.74 22.42 10.96
N LEU A 47 -16.20 22.07 9.80
CA LEU A 47 -15.86 23.04 8.76
C LEU A 47 -17.10 23.47 8.00
N PHE A 48 -17.99 22.53 7.73
CA PHE A 48 -19.30 22.75 7.15
C PHE A 48 -20.27 21.66 7.62
N SER A 49 -21.56 21.99 7.65
CA SER A 49 -22.62 21.02 7.93
C SER A 49 -23.89 21.40 7.18
N PHE A 50 -24.66 20.40 6.77
CA PHE A 50 -25.98 20.56 6.20
C PHE A 50 -26.90 19.43 6.66
N LYS A 51 -28.22 19.66 6.62
CA LYS A 51 -29.22 18.66 6.97
C LYS A 51 -30.00 18.21 5.75
N ASP A 52 -30.32 16.91 5.71
CA ASP A 52 -31.22 16.36 4.71
C ASP A 52 -32.70 16.49 5.13
N LYS A 53 -33.61 16.01 4.27
CA LYS A 53 -35.06 16.04 4.52
C LYS A 53 -35.50 15.13 5.68
N GLN A 54 -34.62 14.25 6.18
CA GLN A 54 -34.88 13.35 7.29
C GLN A 54 -34.20 13.83 8.58
N ASP A 55 -33.76 15.08 8.62
CA ASP A 55 -33.05 15.72 9.73
C ASP A 55 -31.67 15.12 10.06
N CYS A 56 -31.08 14.31 9.18
CA CYS A 56 -29.71 13.84 9.34
C CYS A 56 -28.76 15.00 9.04
N SER A 57 -27.85 15.27 9.97
CA SER A 57 -26.78 16.26 9.80
C SER A 57 -25.54 15.62 9.17
N TYR A 58 -25.15 16.09 7.99
CA TYR A 58 -23.89 15.73 7.35
C TYR A 58 -22.85 16.78 7.69
N SER A 59 -21.67 16.36 8.18
CA SER A 59 -20.63 17.32 8.54
C SER A 59 -19.23 16.79 8.25
N PHE A 60 -18.29 17.71 8.05
CA PHE A 60 -16.88 17.43 7.87
C PHE A 60 -16.09 18.10 8.98
N GLY A 61 -15.32 17.30 9.72
CA GLY A 61 -14.48 17.76 10.81
C GLY A 61 -13.11 18.24 10.35
N ILE A 62 -12.45 19.08 11.16
CA ILE A 62 -11.13 19.64 10.84
C ILE A 62 -10.01 18.57 10.82
N LEU A 63 -10.17 17.48 11.59
CA LEU A 63 -9.20 16.38 11.66
C LEU A 63 -9.77 15.15 10.96
N PRO A 64 -9.37 14.83 9.72
CA PRO A 64 -9.93 13.74 8.93
C PRO A 64 -9.34 12.36 9.31
N LEU A 65 -9.13 12.11 10.60
CA LEU A 65 -8.53 10.87 11.13
C LEU A 65 -9.57 9.85 11.59
N GLY A 66 -10.79 9.92 11.09
CA GLY A 66 -11.88 9.03 11.48
C GLY A 66 -13.22 9.58 11.04
N GLY A 67 -14.30 8.97 11.50
CA GLY A 67 -15.67 9.40 11.26
C GLY A 67 -16.59 8.74 12.25
N TYR A 68 -17.88 9.03 12.16
CA TYR A 68 -18.92 8.30 12.87
C TYR A 68 -20.30 8.54 12.25
N VAL A 69 -21.13 7.51 12.37
CA VAL A 69 -22.57 7.57 12.12
C VAL A 69 -23.26 7.50 13.47
N GLN A 70 -23.95 8.58 13.85
CA GLN A 70 -24.72 8.61 15.09
C GLN A 70 -26.16 8.21 14.81
N MET A 71 -26.60 7.13 15.43
CA MET A 71 -27.97 6.64 15.32
C MET A 71 -28.79 7.03 16.55
N LEU A 72 -30.10 7.15 16.36
CA LEU A 72 -31.02 7.41 17.45
C LEU A 72 -30.98 6.24 18.44
N GLY A 73 -30.90 6.54 19.75
CA GLY A 73 -30.90 5.51 20.82
C GLY A 73 -29.54 4.84 21.04
N GLU A 74 -28.49 5.19 20.27
CA GLU A 74 -27.14 4.77 20.55
C GLU A 74 -26.61 5.53 21.78
N ASN A 75 -25.82 4.85 22.65
CA ASN A 75 -25.27 5.46 23.86
C ASN A 75 -24.45 6.71 23.53
N ASN A 76 -24.66 7.82 24.23
CA ASN A 76 -24.01 9.14 24.07
C ASN A 76 -24.69 10.12 23.09
N ILE A 77 -26.02 10.23 23.14
CA ILE A 77 -26.70 11.33 22.44
C ILE A 77 -26.28 12.67 23.07
N PRO A 78 -25.64 13.60 22.32
CA PRO A 78 -25.38 14.95 22.81
C PRO A 78 -26.66 15.65 23.28
N GLN A 79 -26.57 16.52 24.29
CA GLN A 79 -27.74 17.21 24.86
C GLN A 79 -28.57 18.00 23.82
N GLU A 80 -27.93 18.45 22.74
CA GLU A 80 -28.56 19.16 21.64
C GLU A 80 -29.64 18.35 20.90
N ASN A 81 -29.60 17.03 20.96
CA ASN A 81 -30.52 16.13 20.28
C ASN A 81 -31.63 15.58 21.17
N LYS A 82 -31.71 15.97 22.43
CA LYS A 82 -32.76 15.50 23.40
C LYS A 82 -34.15 16.04 23.08
N ASN A 83 -34.27 17.07 22.29
CA ASN A 83 -35.54 17.72 21.96
C ASN A 83 -36.16 17.29 20.61
N ILE A 84 -35.65 16.23 19.98
CA ILE A 84 -36.23 15.72 18.75
C ILE A 84 -37.49 14.92 19.10
N PRO A 85 -38.66 15.20 18.51
CA PRO A 85 -39.86 14.41 18.74
C PRO A 85 -39.63 12.95 18.29
N LEU A 86 -39.50 12.05 19.24
CA LEU A 86 -39.13 10.64 19.02
C LEU A 86 -40.30 9.76 18.55
N LYS A 87 -41.51 10.31 18.45
CA LYS A 87 -42.75 9.54 18.44
C LYS A 87 -42.95 8.59 17.26
N ASP A 88 -42.20 8.74 16.17
CA ASP A 88 -42.38 7.94 14.95
C ASP A 88 -41.07 7.48 14.30
N ARG A 89 -39.96 7.45 15.06
CA ARG A 89 -38.62 7.15 14.49
C ARG A 89 -37.99 5.93 15.18
N LYS A 90 -37.66 4.92 14.41
CA LYS A 90 -37.02 3.69 14.92
C LYS A 90 -35.65 3.98 15.51
N SER A 91 -35.45 3.63 16.76
CA SER A 91 -34.17 3.70 17.46
C SER A 91 -33.26 2.51 17.10
N TYR A 92 -31.96 2.65 17.21
CA TYR A 92 -31.01 1.54 17.08
C TYR A 92 -31.25 0.45 18.14
N LEU A 93 -31.68 0.83 19.36
CA LEU A 93 -32.00 -0.12 20.42
C LEU A 93 -33.33 -0.87 20.17
N ASP A 94 -34.25 -0.29 19.38
CA ASP A 94 -35.50 -0.95 19.01
C ASP A 94 -35.30 -1.92 17.83
N ALA A 95 -34.13 -1.88 17.19
CA ALA A 95 -33.78 -2.80 16.12
C ALA A 95 -33.45 -4.19 16.66
N SER A 96 -33.84 -5.21 15.91
CA SER A 96 -33.52 -6.60 16.27
C SER A 96 -32.00 -6.83 16.30
N PRO A 97 -31.52 -7.82 17.07
CA PRO A 97 -30.08 -8.15 17.06
C PRO A 97 -29.50 -8.42 15.64
N GLY A 98 -30.33 -8.97 14.75
CA GLY A 98 -29.93 -9.20 13.35
C GLY A 98 -29.74 -7.91 12.56
N GLU A 99 -30.66 -6.95 12.71
CA GLU A 99 -30.55 -5.63 12.07
C GLU A 99 -29.34 -4.86 12.61
N ARG A 100 -29.13 -4.87 13.93
CA ARG A 100 -27.96 -4.24 14.56
C ARG A 100 -26.65 -4.87 14.06
N ALA A 101 -26.58 -6.20 14.00
CA ALA A 101 -25.42 -6.90 13.45
C ALA A 101 -25.16 -6.55 11.98
N ALA A 102 -26.23 -6.45 11.15
CA ALA A 102 -26.11 -6.06 9.77
C ALA A 102 -25.58 -4.63 9.63
N VAL A 103 -26.06 -3.68 10.43
CA VAL A 103 -25.55 -2.31 10.45
C VAL A 103 -24.08 -2.29 10.85
N THR A 104 -23.72 -3.00 11.92
CA THR A 104 -22.35 -3.01 12.45
C THR A 104 -21.36 -3.64 11.45
N VAL A 105 -21.71 -4.74 10.77
CA VAL A 105 -20.80 -5.38 9.80
C VAL A 105 -20.69 -4.60 8.48
N ALA A 106 -21.66 -3.74 8.18
CA ALA A 106 -21.74 -3.02 6.90
C ALA A 106 -20.59 -2.05 6.69
N GLY A 107 -20.06 -1.41 7.74
CA GLY A 107 -18.88 -0.56 7.65
C GLY A 107 -17.65 -1.32 7.15
N PRO A 108 -17.19 -2.35 7.87
CA PRO A 108 -16.10 -3.21 7.40
C PRO A 108 -16.34 -3.80 6.00
N LEU A 109 -17.55 -4.30 5.71
CA LEU A 109 -17.88 -4.84 4.38
C LEU A 109 -17.77 -3.79 3.27
N ALA A 110 -18.17 -2.54 3.53
CA ALA A 110 -18.03 -1.47 2.55
C ALA A 110 -16.57 -1.23 2.18
N ASN A 111 -15.65 -1.42 3.10
CA ASN A 111 -14.22 -1.33 2.83
C ASN A 111 -13.70 -2.48 1.95
N PHE A 112 -14.18 -3.71 2.14
CA PHE A 112 -13.86 -4.81 1.23
C PHE A 112 -14.46 -4.57 -0.16
N VAL A 113 -15.69 -4.05 -0.25
CA VAL A 113 -16.33 -3.69 -1.52
C VAL A 113 -15.53 -2.59 -2.24
N LEU A 114 -15.03 -1.57 -1.52
CA LEU A 114 -14.15 -0.55 -2.09
C LEU A 114 -12.88 -1.18 -2.66
N ALA A 115 -12.23 -2.08 -1.94
CA ALA A 115 -11.03 -2.77 -2.41
C ALA A 115 -11.30 -3.59 -3.67
N ILE A 116 -12.39 -4.38 -3.69
CA ILE A 116 -12.81 -5.15 -4.86
C ILE A 116 -13.03 -4.21 -6.05
N PHE A 117 -13.73 -3.09 -5.85
CA PHE A 117 -13.99 -2.12 -6.90
C PHE A 117 -12.70 -1.49 -7.46
N VAL A 118 -11.78 -1.12 -6.59
CA VAL A 118 -10.49 -0.53 -7.01
C VAL A 118 -9.65 -1.54 -7.79
N TYR A 119 -9.48 -2.76 -7.31
CA TYR A 119 -8.72 -3.78 -8.04
C TYR A 119 -9.42 -4.20 -9.34
N PHE A 120 -10.75 -4.29 -9.35
CA PHE A 120 -11.53 -4.45 -10.57
C PHE A 120 -11.24 -3.33 -11.57
N TYR A 121 -11.32 -2.07 -11.13
CA TYR A 121 -11.08 -0.91 -11.99
C TYR A 121 -9.66 -0.94 -12.58
N LEU A 122 -8.64 -1.21 -11.76
CA LEU A 122 -7.25 -1.28 -12.19
C LEU A 122 -7.02 -2.43 -13.18
N ALA A 123 -7.64 -3.58 -12.97
CA ALA A 123 -7.55 -4.72 -13.88
C ALA A 123 -8.27 -4.45 -15.21
N PHE A 124 -9.41 -3.75 -15.19
CA PHE A 124 -10.20 -3.41 -16.38
C PHE A 124 -9.54 -2.33 -17.24
N VAL A 125 -9.08 -1.24 -16.63
CA VAL A 125 -8.39 -0.15 -17.35
C VAL A 125 -7.04 -0.64 -17.88
N GLY A 126 -6.41 -1.54 -17.17
CA GLY A 126 -5.08 -2.06 -17.44
C GLY A 126 -3.99 -1.29 -16.67
N THR A 127 -3.00 -2.03 -16.25
CA THR A 127 -1.82 -1.49 -15.58
C THR A 127 -0.56 -2.04 -16.22
N ILE A 128 0.44 -1.16 -16.40
CA ILE A 128 1.75 -1.58 -16.83
C ILE A 128 2.58 -1.87 -15.58
N GLN A 129 3.15 -3.06 -15.51
CA GLN A 129 3.95 -3.53 -14.38
C GLN A 129 5.33 -3.97 -14.86
N LEU A 130 6.29 -4.03 -13.93
CA LEU A 130 7.62 -4.57 -14.21
C LEU A 130 7.52 -6.07 -14.48
N SER A 131 8.14 -6.54 -15.56
CA SER A 131 8.27 -7.98 -15.82
C SER A 131 9.22 -8.62 -14.81
N THR A 132 9.26 -9.94 -14.79
CA THR A 132 10.02 -10.72 -13.80
C THR A 132 11.50 -10.91 -14.16
N TYR A 133 12.04 -10.13 -15.10
CA TYR A 133 13.46 -10.16 -15.41
C TYR A 133 14.30 -9.59 -14.27
N VAL A 134 15.35 -10.32 -13.91
CA VAL A 134 16.35 -9.93 -12.94
C VAL A 134 17.30 -8.91 -13.55
N GLY A 135 17.33 -7.70 -13.02
CA GLY A 135 18.18 -6.60 -13.50
C GLY A 135 19.52 -6.52 -12.82
N GLU A 136 19.55 -6.81 -11.51
CA GLU A 136 20.78 -6.86 -10.73
C GLU A 136 20.67 -7.97 -9.67
N ILE A 137 21.81 -8.57 -9.36
CA ILE A 137 21.97 -9.49 -8.24
C ILE A 137 22.90 -8.86 -7.22
N ILE A 138 22.43 -8.74 -6.00
CA ILE A 138 23.24 -8.21 -4.89
C ILE A 138 24.40 -9.17 -4.61
N PRO A 139 25.64 -8.69 -4.56
CA PRO A 139 26.81 -9.55 -4.28
C PRO A 139 26.68 -10.30 -2.95
N SER A 140 27.08 -11.55 -2.94
CA SER A 140 27.03 -12.46 -1.77
C SER A 140 25.62 -12.79 -1.24
N SER A 141 24.59 -12.37 -1.97
CA SER A 141 23.18 -12.62 -1.62
C SER A 141 22.79 -14.10 -1.78
N PRO A 142 21.65 -14.52 -1.18
CA PRO A 142 21.09 -15.85 -1.40
C PRO A 142 20.82 -16.14 -2.89
N ALA A 143 20.30 -15.19 -3.66
CA ALA A 143 20.03 -15.35 -5.09
C ALA A 143 21.33 -15.61 -5.89
N GLN A 144 22.42 -14.89 -5.59
CA GLN A 144 23.71 -15.12 -6.25
C GLN A 144 24.25 -16.52 -5.96
N LYS A 145 24.16 -16.96 -4.68
CA LYS A 145 24.64 -18.28 -4.27
C LYS A 145 23.83 -19.42 -4.87
N SER A 146 22.58 -19.18 -5.22
CA SER A 146 21.67 -20.15 -5.83
C SER A 146 21.79 -20.25 -7.35
N GLY A 147 22.65 -19.45 -7.97
CA GLY A 147 22.94 -19.52 -9.41
C GLY A 147 22.02 -18.64 -10.28
N ILE A 148 21.11 -17.87 -9.70
CA ILE A 148 20.31 -16.88 -10.46
C ILE A 148 21.25 -15.78 -10.95
N ALA A 149 21.09 -15.38 -12.22
CA ALA A 149 21.91 -14.40 -12.88
C ALA A 149 21.09 -13.21 -13.42
N VAL A 150 21.78 -12.12 -13.75
CA VAL A 150 21.19 -10.97 -14.46
C VAL A 150 20.62 -11.44 -15.80
N LYS A 151 19.44 -10.93 -16.17
CA LYS A 151 18.61 -11.31 -17.31
C LYS A 151 17.88 -12.66 -17.21
N ASP A 152 18.02 -13.39 -16.12
CA ASP A 152 17.13 -14.53 -15.88
C ASP A 152 15.70 -14.03 -15.66
N LYS A 153 14.71 -14.78 -16.14
CA LYS A 153 13.29 -14.46 -15.97
C LYS A 153 12.68 -15.42 -14.98
N ILE A 154 12.25 -14.91 -13.81
CA ILE A 154 11.55 -15.70 -12.82
C ILE A 154 10.13 -16.01 -13.34
N ILE A 155 9.71 -17.26 -13.31
CA ILE A 155 8.42 -17.72 -13.80
C ILE A 155 7.53 -18.32 -12.72
N GLU A 156 8.12 -18.77 -11.59
CA GLU A 156 7.38 -19.40 -10.50
C GLU A 156 8.14 -19.25 -9.19
N ILE A 157 7.43 -19.03 -8.07
CA ILE A 157 7.95 -19.07 -6.71
C ILE A 157 7.01 -19.91 -5.87
N ASP A 158 7.55 -20.92 -5.14
CA ASP A 158 6.78 -21.83 -4.29
C ASP A 158 5.54 -22.39 -5.00
N GLN A 159 5.72 -22.87 -6.24
CA GLN A 159 4.67 -23.43 -7.12
C GLN A 159 3.58 -22.43 -7.51
N GLN A 160 3.79 -21.13 -7.30
CA GLN A 160 2.90 -20.07 -7.74
C GLN A 160 3.52 -19.34 -8.94
N SER A 161 2.81 -19.31 -10.07
CA SER A 161 3.26 -18.61 -11.27
C SER A 161 3.34 -17.10 -11.04
N VAL A 162 4.40 -16.47 -11.55
CA VAL A 162 4.62 -15.04 -11.47
C VAL A 162 4.74 -14.45 -12.88
N ASN A 163 4.04 -13.34 -13.13
CA ASN A 163 4.06 -12.64 -14.41
C ASN A 163 4.61 -11.21 -14.29
N ALA A 164 4.51 -10.62 -13.11
CA ALA A 164 5.02 -9.30 -12.80
C ALA A 164 5.86 -9.34 -11.53
N PHE A 165 6.74 -8.36 -11.37
CA PHE A 165 7.62 -8.27 -10.19
C PHE A 165 6.84 -8.08 -8.88
N ASN A 166 5.63 -7.49 -8.98
CA ASN A 166 4.73 -7.37 -7.84
C ASN A 166 4.22 -8.74 -7.34
N ASP A 167 4.04 -9.71 -8.23
CA ASP A 167 3.64 -11.07 -7.84
C ASP A 167 4.75 -11.73 -6.99
N ILE A 168 6.03 -11.52 -7.41
CA ILE A 168 7.21 -11.95 -6.64
C ILE A 168 7.17 -11.35 -5.24
N ASN A 169 6.98 -10.03 -5.14
CA ASN A 169 6.96 -9.34 -3.86
C ASN A 169 5.82 -9.84 -2.95
N LEU A 170 4.64 -10.09 -3.49
CA LEU A 170 3.49 -10.58 -2.74
C LEU A 170 3.75 -11.99 -2.15
N ILE A 171 4.26 -12.92 -2.98
CA ILE A 171 4.55 -14.28 -2.53
C ILE A 171 5.66 -14.25 -1.47
N LEU A 172 6.74 -13.54 -1.72
CA LEU A 172 7.84 -13.41 -0.77
C LEU A 172 7.41 -12.74 0.55
N SER A 173 6.51 -11.76 0.50
CA SER A 173 5.96 -11.13 1.70
C SER A 173 5.19 -12.13 2.58
N SER A 174 4.54 -13.12 2.00
CA SER A 174 3.86 -14.16 2.77
C SER A 174 4.82 -15.11 3.51
N ARG A 175 6.09 -15.13 3.10
CA ARG A 175 7.15 -15.98 3.70
C ARG A 175 7.94 -15.29 4.81
N ILE A 176 7.67 -13.99 5.08
CA ILE A 176 8.31 -13.26 6.19
C ILE A 176 8.05 -14.01 7.51
N GLY A 177 9.09 -14.21 8.32
CA GLY A 177 9.07 -14.97 9.58
C GLY A 177 9.20 -16.48 9.42
N ASP A 178 9.22 -17.03 8.20
CA ASP A 178 9.29 -18.47 7.97
C ASP A 178 10.71 -19.02 8.06
N THR A 179 10.78 -20.32 8.33
CA THR A 179 12.00 -21.15 8.23
C THR A 179 11.72 -22.29 7.25
N GLY A 180 12.70 -22.60 6.39
CA GLY A 180 12.58 -23.64 5.36
C GLY A 180 13.32 -23.25 4.10
N SER A 181 12.67 -23.36 2.94
CA SER A 181 13.24 -22.94 1.66
C SER A 181 12.21 -22.17 0.83
N ILE A 182 12.70 -21.34 -0.08
CA ILE A 182 11.94 -20.68 -1.14
C ILE A 182 12.39 -21.32 -2.45
N ASP A 183 11.46 -21.98 -3.14
CA ASP A 183 11.71 -22.60 -4.42
C ASP A 183 11.45 -21.61 -5.56
N ILE A 184 12.43 -21.43 -6.44
CA ILE A 184 12.35 -20.46 -7.53
C ILE A 184 12.61 -21.17 -8.85
N LYS A 185 11.63 -21.15 -9.75
CA LYS A 185 11.75 -21.60 -11.12
C LYS A 185 11.96 -20.40 -12.05
N TYR A 186 12.98 -20.45 -12.89
CA TYR A 186 13.36 -19.36 -13.76
C TYR A 186 13.86 -19.85 -15.12
N ILE A 187 13.87 -18.95 -16.09
CA ILE A 187 14.43 -19.20 -17.42
C ILE A 187 15.81 -18.51 -17.48
N SER A 188 16.86 -19.29 -17.68
CA SER A 188 18.22 -18.82 -17.89
C SER A 188 18.71 -19.26 -19.25
N LYS A 189 19.15 -18.31 -20.09
CA LYS A 189 19.68 -18.57 -21.46
C LYS A 189 18.75 -19.46 -22.31
N GLY A 190 17.42 -19.29 -22.13
CA GLY A 190 16.40 -20.04 -22.87
C GLY A 190 16.04 -21.42 -22.31
N SER A 191 16.64 -21.86 -21.20
CA SER A 191 16.34 -23.12 -20.55
C SER A 191 15.72 -22.89 -19.17
N GLU A 192 14.73 -23.73 -18.80
CA GLU A 192 14.17 -23.69 -17.44
C GLU A 192 15.18 -24.26 -16.42
N ALA A 193 15.26 -23.61 -15.29
CA ALA A 193 16.06 -24.02 -14.14
C ALA A 193 15.23 -23.87 -12.86
N LEU A 194 15.54 -24.69 -11.87
CA LEU A 194 14.93 -24.65 -10.53
C LEU A 194 16.03 -24.53 -9.50
N THR A 195 15.83 -23.67 -8.52
CA THR A 195 16.71 -23.56 -7.36
C THR A 195 15.89 -23.42 -6.08
N SER A 196 16.47 -23.83 -4.96
CA SER A 196 15.87 -23.75 -3.64
C SER A 196 16.77 -22.93 -2.73
N ILE A 197 16.26 -21.83 -2.20
CA ILE A 197 16.99 -20.89 -1.36
C ILE A 197 16.61 -21.15 0.10
N PRO A 198 17.54 -21.63 0.97
CA PRO A 198 17.24 -21.84 2.37
C PRO A 198 17.01 -20.50 3.09
N ILE A 199 15.99 -20.48 3.93
CA ILE A 199 15.64 -19.34 4.79
C ILE A 199 15.49 -19.80 6.23
N LYS A 200 15.85 -18.94 7.18
CA LYS A 200 15.68 -19.18 8.62
C LYS A 200 15.16 -17.91 9.27
N GLU A 201 13.99 -18.00 9.93
CA GLU A 201 13.34 -16.84 10.57
C GLU A 201 13.45 -15.60 9.67
N TRP A 202 13.11 -15.81 8.40
CA TRP A 202 13.45 -14.87 7.34
C TRP A 202 12.77 -13.53 7.53
N LEU A 203 13.56 -12.43 7.57
CA LEU A 203 13.08 -11.06 7.81
C LEU A 203 12.21 -10.92 9.06
N SER A 204 12.45 -11.76 10.09
CA SER A 204 11.69 -11.73 11.35
C SER A 204 11.98 -10.49 12.21
N GLY A 205 13.15 -9.87 12.03
CA GLY A 205 13.59 -8.68 12.76
C GLY A 205 12.99 -7.37 12.26
N ASN A 206 13.58 -6.26 12.70
CA ASN A 206 13.19 -4.91 12.28
C ASN A 206 13.82 -4.51 10.92
N ASP A 207 14.15 -5.48 10.09
CA ASP A 207 14.74 -5.24 8.77
C ASP A 207 13.64 -4.84 7.78
N GLN A 208 13.58 -3.56 7.41
CA GLN A 208 12.61 -3.01 6.46
C GLN A 208 12.99 -3.25 5.00
N THR A 209 13.93 -4.14 4.75
CA THR A 209 14.33 -4.50 3.40
C THR A 209 13.17 -5.19 2.67
N SER A 210 12.86 -4.73 1.47
CA SER A 210 11.87 -5.43 0.64
C SER A 210 12.25 -6.91 0.48
N PRO A 211 11.29 -7.84 0.56
CA PRO A 211 11.58 -9.27 0.51
C PRO A 211 12.42 -9.71 -0.69
N TYR A 212 12.20 -9.17 -1.87
CA TYR A 212 13.00 -9.48 -3.04
C TYR A 212 14.45 -8.96 -2.92
N LEU A 213 14.66 -7.78 -2.29
CA LEU A 213 16.01 -7.27 -2.02
C LEU A 213 16.75 -8.12 -0.99
N ALA A 214 16.06 -8.64 0.01
CA ALA A 214 16.64 -9.57 1.00
C ALA A 214 17.11 -10.87 0.36
N LEU A 215 16.44 -11.37 -0.68
CA LEU A 215 16.97 -12.45 -1.52
C LEU A 215 18.14 -12.03 -2.39
N GLY A 216 18.31 -10.73 -2.62
CA GLY A 216 19.33 -10.16 -3.51
C GLY A 216 18.87 -9.98 -4.93
N LEU A 217 17.56 -9.99 -5.17
CA LEU A 217 16.97 -9.77 -6.48
C LEU A 217 16.60 -8.28 -6.65
N GLN A 218 16.94 -7.71 -7.80
CA GLN A 218 16.44 -6.38 -8.19
C GLN A 218 15.75 -6.49 -9.56
N PRO A 219 14.64 -5.74 -9.77
CA PRO A 219 13.98 -5.71 -11.07
C PRO A 219 14.89 -5.10 -12.13
N PHE A 220 14.65 -5.45 -13.38
CA PHE A 220 15.35 -4.84 -14.51
C PHE A 220 14.90 -3.38 -14.67
N LEU A 221 15.82 -2.47 -14.55
CA LEU A 221 15.63 -1.03 -14.75
C LEU A 221 16.43 -0.60 -15.99
N PRO A 222 15.79 -0.31 -17.13
CA PRO A 222 16.52 0.14 -18.32
C PRO A 222 17.18 1.50 -18.06
N ALA A 223 18.29 1.76 -18.74
CA ALA A 223 18.96 3.05 -18.66
C ALA A 223 18.22 4.13 -19.49
N LEU A 224 16.91 4.28 -19.21
CA LEU A 224 16.02 5.24 -19.86
C LEU A 224 15.99 6.54 -19.06
N VAL A 225 16.27 7.65 -19.74
CA VAL A 225 16.29 8.99 -19.14
C VAL A 225 14.85 9.45 -18.86
N GLY A 226 14.55 9.75 -17.59
CA GLY A 226 13.26 10.31 -17.16
C GLY A 226 13.32 11.82 -17.00
N GLN A 227 14.11 12.29 -16.07
CA GLN A 227 14.24 13.72 -15.79
C GLN A 227 15.69 14.17 -15.95
N LEU A 228 15.87 15.40 -16.38
CA LEU A 228 17.16 16.04 -16.47
C LEU A 228 17.26 17.16 -15.43
N GLN A 229 18.46 17.36 -14.90
CA GLN A 229 18.79 18.53 -14.11
C GLN A 229 19.07 19.68 -15.08
N ASP A 230 18.37 20.81 -14.96
CA ASP A 230 18.41 21.93 -15.92
C ASP A 230 19.82 22.41 -16.24
N ASP A 231 20.72 22.51 -15.25
CA ASP A 231 22.11 22.91 -15.42
C ASP A 231 23.09 21.74 -15.53
N GLY A 232 22.57 20.50 -15.63
CA GLY A 232 23.38 19.29 -15.69
C GLY A 232 24.09 19.10 -17.01
N PRO A 233 25.22 18.34 -17.05
CA PRO A 233 25.89 17.99 -18.28
C PRO A 233 24.97 17.38 -19.34
N ALA A 234 24.11 16.46 -18.97
CA ALA A 234 23.21 15.80 -19.92
C ALA A 234 22.34 16.80 -20.69
N ALA A 235 21.71 17.76 -19.99
CA ALA A 235 20.89 18.79 -20.64
C ALA A 235 21.70 19.69 -21.58
N LYS A 236 22.89 20.10 -21.16
CA LYS A 236 23.77 20.99 -21.94
C LYS A 236 24.30 20.35 -23.25
N PHE A 237 24.49 19.05 -23.24
CA PHE A 237 25.05 18.30 -24.36
C PHE A 237 24.03 17.50 -25.17
N GLY A 238 22.73 17.80 -25.00
CA GLY A 238 21.67 17.34 -25.89
C GLY A 238 21.06 15.97 -25.57
N ILE A 239 21.26 15.45 -24.38
CA ILE A 239 20.44 14.30 -23.87
C ILE A 239 19.07 14.82 -23.57
N ASN A 240 18.02 14.07 -23.90
CA ASN A 240 16.63 14.39 -23.70
C ASN A 240 15.92 13.34 -22.85
N GLU A 241 14.78 13.72 -22.26
CA GLU A 241 13.89 12.75 -21.67
C GLU A 241 13.41 11.73 -22.71
N GLY A 242 13.40 10.44 -22.35
CA GLY A 242 13.06 9.34 -23.24
C GLY A 242 14.25 8.72 -23.98
N ASP A 243 15.46 9.28 -23.87
CA ASP A 243 16.65 8.67 -24.43
C ASP A 243 17.00 7.36 -23.69
N LEU A 244 17.25 6.30 -24.45
CA LEU A 244 17.73 5.04 -23.90
C LEU A 244 19.25 4.96 -24.08
N ILE A 245 20.01 4.99 -22.99
CA ILE A 245 21.47 4.92 -23.01
C ILE A 245 21.92 3.48 -23.27
N LYS A 246 22.74 3.27 -24.31
CA LYS A 246 23.20 1.96 -24.75
C LYS A 246 24.67 1.69 -24.46
N SER A 247 25.52 2.73 -24.50
CA SER A 247 26.92 2.57 -24.14
C SER A 247 27.53 3.87 -23.59
N VAL A 248 28.61 3.73 -22.81
CA VAL A 248 29.47 4.80 -22.33
C VAL A 248 30.91 4.41 -22.66
N ASN A 249 31.64 5.23 -23.44
CA ASN A 249 32.99 4.95 -23.93
C ASN A 249 33.12 3.55 -24.55
N GLY A 250 32.12 3.12 -25.34
CA GLY A 250 32.04 1.80 -25.96
C GLY A 250 31.68 0.64 -25.04
N GLN A 251 31.57 0.88 -23.74
CA GLN A 251 31.11 -0.13 -22.80
C GLN A 251 29.57 -0.20 -22.80
N THR A 252 29.01 -1.39 -23.11
CA THR A 252 27.58 -1.61 -23.20
C THR A 252 26.90 -1.42 -21.85
N ILE A 253 25.79 -0.70 -21.85
CA ILE A 253 24.88 -0.47 -20.72
C ILE A 253 23.63 -1.30 -20.90
N TYR A 254 23.28 -2.11 -19.93
CA TYR A 254 22.03 -2.89 -19.90
C TYR A 254 21.02 -2.29 -18.92
N THR A 255 21.49 -1.86 -17.75
CA THR A 255 20.63 -1.39 -16.66
C THR A 255 21.03 0.02 -16.24
N TRP A 256 20.11 0.69 -15.54
CA TRP A 256 20.41 1.96 -14.88
C TRP A 256 21.55 1.85 -13.88
N GLN A 257 21.67 0.72 -13.21
CA GLN A 257 22.72 0.43 -12.24
C GLN A 257 24.09 0.36 -12.92
N ASP A 258 24.17 -0.30 -14.10
CA ASP A 258 25.41 -0.32 -14.92
C ASP A 258 25.84 1.11 -15.27
N LEU A 259 24.87 1.91 -15.77
CA LEU A 259 25.10 3.31 -16.09
C LEU A 259 25.63 4.10 -14.89
N SER A 260 24.94 4.00 -13.76
CA SER A 260 25.33 4.70 -12.53
C SER A 260 26.72 4.30 -12.05
N LYS A 261 27.02 3.00 -12.09
CA LYS A 261 28.32 2.46 -11.68
C LYS A 261 29.45 2.99 -12.57
N ILE A 262 29.27 2.98 -13.89
CA ILE A 262 30.28 3.45 -14.84
C ILE A 262 30.45 4.96 -14.71
N LEU A 263 29.37 5.73 -14.72
CA LEU A 263 29.46 7.18 -14.58
C LEU A 263 30.13 7.61 -13.27
N SER A 264 29.86 6.88 -12.17
CA SER A 264 30.46 7.22 -10.88
C SER A 264 32.01 7.14 -10.87
N GLN A 265 32.59 6.36 -11.76
CA GLN A 265 34.05 6.20 -11.88
C GLN A 265 34.70 7.24 -12.81
N LEU A 266 33.90 8.10 -13.44
CA LEU A 266 34.35 9.04 -14.46
C LEU A 266 34.06 10.51 -14.08
N PRO A 267 34.59 11.04 -12.94
CA PRO A 267 34.37 12.43 -12.55
C PRO A 267 35.15 13.40 -13.45
N ASN A 268 34.49 14.46 -13.94
CA ASN A 268 35.07 15.53 -14.76
C ASN A 268 35.86 15.00 -15.96
N GLN A 269 35.29 14.06 -16.69
CA GLN A 269 35.87 13.45 -17.86
C GLN A 269 34.99 13.66 -19.09
N LEU A 270 35.63 13.85 -20.25
CA LEU A 270 34.95 13.82 -21.52
C LEU A 270 34.66 12.37 -21.90
N ILE A 271 33.39 12.05 -22.13
CA ILE A 271 32.92 10.70 -22.44
C ILE A 271 32.07 10.68 -23.71
N GLU A 272 32.13 9.58 -24.44
CA GLU A 272 31.20 9.27 -25.52
C GLU A 272 30.03 8.50 -24.94
N ILE A 273 28.80 8.98 -25.19
CA ILE A 273 27.57 8.26 -24.86
C ILE A 273 26.82 7.92 -26.13
N GLU A 274 26.46 6.65 -26.28
CA GLU A 274 25.55 6.22 -27.33
C GLU A 274 24.14 6.08 -26.75
N ILE A 275 23.20 6.80 -27.36
CA ILE A 275 21.78 6.78 -27.00
C ILE A 275 20.94 6.24 -28.16
N VAL A 276 19.75 5.75 -27.86
CA VAL A 276 18.69 5.50 -28.85
C VAL A 276 17.53 6.45 -28.54
N ARG A 277 17.28 7.35 -29.50
CA ARG A 277 16.17 8.32 -29.47
C ARG A 277 15.20 8.00 -30.59
N ASP A 278 13.94 7.77 -30.29
CA ASP A 278 12.90 7.40 -31.27
C ASP A 278 13.32 6.25 -32.21
N GLY A 279 13.99 5.24 -31.65
CA GLY A 279 14.51 4.10 -32.40
C GLY A 279 15.83 4.36 -33.19
N THR A 280 16.35 5.60 -33.20
CA THR A 280 17.57 5.97 -33.96
C THR A 280 18.76 6.07 -33.00
N PRO A 281 19.87 5.34 -33.26
CA PRO A 281 21.08 5.46 -32.47
C PRO A 281 21.80 6.79 -32.78
N GLN A 282 22.28 7.44 -31.71
CA GLN A 282 23.04 8.70 -31.79
C GLN A 282 24.22 8.63 -30.82
N LYS A 283 25.32 9.25 -31.21
CA LYS A 283 26.50 9.40 -30.36
C LYS A 283 26.68 10.85 -29.96
N LEU A 284 26.86 11.06 -28.66
CA LEU A 284 27.05 12.38 -28.06
C LEU A 284 28.34 12.38 -27.26
N MET A 285 29.06 13.51 -27.34
CA MET A 285 30.21 13.76 -26.47
C MET A 285 29.79 14.73 -25.38
N LEU A 286 30.03 14.37 -24.14
CA LEU A 286 29.73 15.24 -23.01
C LEU A 286 30.78 15.12 -21.91
N GLU A 287 30.94 16.17 -21.13
CA GLU A 287 31.82 16.19 -19.97
C GLU A 287 30.99 15.92 -18.72
N THR A 288 31.37 14.90 -17.93
CA THR A 288 30.71 14.59 -16.65
C THR A 288 31.04 15.66 -15.61
N SER A 289 30.10 15.90 -14.70
CA SER A 289 30.39 16.66 -13.47
C SER A 289 30.76 15.72 -12.31
N SER A 290 31.29 16.30 -11.23
CA SER A 290 31.62 15.53 -10.03
C SER A 290 30.72 15.93 -8.85
N TYR A 291 30.58 15.01 -7.89
CA TYR A 291 30.01 15.26 -6.57
C TYR A 291 30.75 14.42 -5.53
N ILE A 292 30.66 14.83 -4.27
CA ILE A 292 31.23 14.07 -3.14
C ILE A 292 30.09 13.25 -2.50
N ASP A 293 30.28 11.95 -2.42
CA ASP A 293 29.29 11.09 -1.75
C ASP A 293 29.38 11.18 -0.22
N GLN A 294 28.46 10.53 0.48
CA GLN A 294 28.41 10.53 1.96
C GLN A 294 29.67 9.96 2.64
N LYS A 295 30.50 9.23 1.89
CA LYS A 295 31.78 8.65 2.37
C LYS A 295 32.98 9.53 2.01
N GLY A 296 32.76 10.71 1.43
CA GLY A 296 33.83 11.63 1.02
C GLY A 296 34.49 11.26 -0.30
N VAL A 297 33.95 10.31 -1.07
CA VAL A 297 34.52 9.88 -2.36
C VAL A 297 33.98 10.76 -3.47
N ILE A 298 34.88 11.24 -4.34
CA ILE A 298 34.51 12.00 -5.54
C ILE A 298 33.97 11.03 -6.60
N LYS A 299 32.74 11.28 -7.07
CA LYS A 299 32.07 10.47 -8.09
C LYS A 299 31.60 11.33 -9.25
N GLY A 300 31.57 10.73 -10.46
CA GLY A 300 31.04 11.36 -11.65
C GLY A 300 29.52 11.26 -11.75
N ARG A 301 28.89 12.23 -12.40
CA ARG A 301 27.48 12.25 -12.77
C ARG A 301 27.23 13.09 -14.01
N ILE A 302 26.07 12.91 -14.66
CA ILE A 302 25.64 13.71 -15.81
C ILE A 302 24.33 14.48 -15.57
N GLY A 303 23.73 14.35 -14.38
CA GLY A 303 22.51 15.10 -14.00
C GLY A 303 21.24 14.56 -14.65
N ILE A 304 21.05 13.23 -14.63
CA ILE A 304 19.83 12.54 -15.09
C ILE A 304 19.24 11.69 -13.99
N LEU A 305 17.93 11.45 -14.06
CA LEU A 305 17.20 10.49 -13.25
C LEU A 305 16.57 9.42 -14.16
N ALA A 306 16.41 8.21 -13.62
CA ALA A 306 15.72 7.13 -14.34
C ALA A 306 14.26 7.48 -14.61
N SER A 307 13.75 7.02 -15.74
CA SER A 307 12.32 7.13 -16.03
C SER A 307 11.51 6.20 -15.13
N ASN A 308 10.52 6.77 -14.45
CA ASN A 308 9.50 6.03 -13.68
C ASN A 308 8.24 5.74 -14.52
N ASP A 309 8.17 6.27 -15.73
CA ASP A 309 7.05 6.06 -16.65
C ASP A 309 7.22 4.73 -17.40
N LEU A 310 6.62 3.67 -16.85
CA LEU A 310 6.70 2.32 -17.42
C LEU A 310 6.12 2.23 -18.84
N SER A 311 5.27 3.16 -19.26
CA SER A 311 4.70 3.18 -20.61
C SER A 311 5.74 3.49 -21.69
N LYS A 312 6.84 4.15 -21.29
CA LYS A 312 7.97 4.49 -22.17
C LYS A 312 9.07 3.41 -22.19
N TRP A 313 8.95 2.39 -21.33
CA TRP A 313 9.94 1.34 -21.23
C TRP A 313 9.85 0.36 -22.39
N PRO A 314 10.97 -0.30 -22.77
CA PRO A 314 10.89 -1.40 -23.73
C PRO A 314 9.91 -2.48 -23.26
N SER A 315 9.05 -2.94 -24.17
CA SER A 315 7.99 -3.90 -23.88
C SER A 315 8.51 -5.26 -23.35
N GLU A 316 9.78 -5.56 -23.57
CA GLU A 316 10.44 -6.74 -23.02
C GLU A 316 10.48 -6.73 -21.48
N TYR A 317 10.61 -5.54 -20.88
CA TYR A 317 10.78 -5.38 -19.42
C TYR A 317 9.51 -4.92 -18.72
N THR A 318 8.42 -4.84 -19.44
CA THR A 318 7.11 -4.49 -18.89
C THR A 318 6.07 -5.53 -19.26
N VAL A 319 5.04 -5.65 -18.45
CA VAL A 319 3.88 -6.49 -18.70
C VAL A 319 2.63 -5.63 -18.53
N GLU A 320 1.82 -5.56 -19.58
CA GLU A 320 0.49 -4.99 -19.47
C GLU A 320 -0.47 -6.05 -18.91
N LYS A 321 -1.04 -5.77 -17.72
CA LYS A 321 -2.12 -6.58 -17.13
C LYS A 321 -3.43 -5.84 -17.40
N LYS A 322 -4.16 -6.28 -18.43
CA LYS A 322 -5.48 -5.76 -18.79
C LYS A 322 -6.44 -6.90 -19.01
N GLU A 323 -7.58 -6.80 -18.37
CA GLU A 323 -8.60 -7.85 -18.38
C GLU A 323 -9.90 -7.36 -19.03
N ASN A 324 -10.69 -8.27 -19.58
CA ASN A 324 -12.06 -7.95 -19.94
C ASN A 324 -12.92 -7.73 -18.69
N LEU A 325 -14.12 -7.17 -18.86
CA LEU A 325 -15.00 -6.77 -17.77
C LEU A 325 -15.26 -7.91 -16.75
N ILE A 326 -15.50 -9.12 -17.25
CA ILE A 326 -15.83 -10.28 -16.41
C ILE A 326 -14.59 -10.76 -15.66
N SER A 327 -13.47 -10.94 -16.36
CA SER A 327 -12.20 -11.36 -15.76
C SER A 327 -11.71 -10.32 -14.75
N ALA A 328 -11.80 -9.02 -15.06
CA ALA A 328 -11.41 -7.95 -14.16
C ALA A 328 -12.21 -7.98 -12.83
N PHE A 329 -13.51 -8.30 -12.88
CA PHE A 329 -14.32 -8.45 -11.68
C PHE A 329 -13.82 -9.59 -10.78
N PHE A 330 -13.49 -10.75 -11.38
CA PHE A 330 -12.90 -11.86 -10.63
C PHE A 330 -11.48 -11.53 -10.10
N VAL A 331 -10.68 -10.76 -10.84
CA VAL A 331 -9.39 -10.27 -10.37
C VAL A 331 -9.59 -9.37 -9.14
N GLY A 332 -10.57 -8.47 -9.16
CA GLY A 332 -10.91 -7.64 -8.01
C GLY A 332 -11.19 -8.44 -6.74
N ILE A 333 -11.99 -9.48 -6.85
CA ILE A 333 -12.29 -10.40 -5.73
C ILE A 333 -11.05 -11.19 -5.31
N THR A 334 -10.32 -11.76 -6.25
CA THR A 334 -9.18 -12.63 -5.97
C THR A 334 -8.03 -11.86 -5.33
N ASP A 335 -7.73 -10.66 -5.81
CA ASP A 335 -6.66 -9.84 -5.24
C ASP A 335 -7.05 -9.31 -3.85
N THR A 336 -8.31 -8.89 -3.66
CA THR A 336 -8.82 -8.53 -2.31
C THR A 336 -8.67 -9.72 -1.35
N TYR A 337 -9.02 -10.93 -1.77
CA TYR A 337 -8.86 -12.14 -0.96
C TYR A 337 -7.39 -12.44 -0.63
N LYS A 338 -6.48 -12.38 -1.62
CA LYS A 338 -5.04 -12.61 -1.43
C LYS A 338 -4.43 -11.63 -0.42
N TYR A 339 -4.72 -10.33 -0.57
CA TYR A 339 -4.22 -9.32 0.38
C TYR A 339 -4.84 -9.49 1.77
N THR A 340 -6.11 -9.88 1.86
CA THR A 340 -6.75 -10.20 3.15
C THR A 340 -6.02 -11.35 3.86
N LEU A 341 -5.73 -12.45 3.15
CA LEU A 341 -4.99 -13.58 3.71
C LEU A 341 -3.57 -13.18 4.12
N LEU A 342 -2.89 -12.36 3.32
CA LEU A 342 -1.55 -11.85 3.65
C LEU A 342 -1.58 -11.06 4.97
N ILE A 343 -2.55 -10.15 5.14
CA ILE A 343 -2.67 -9.35 6.36
C ILE A 343 -2.98 -10.24 7.58
N ILE A 344 -3.93 -11.18 7.45
CA ILE A 344 -4.27 -12.14 8.53
C ILE A 344 -3.05 -12.96 8.92
N SER A 345 -2.32 -13.49 7.94
CA SER A 345 -1.08 -14.26 8.18
C SER A 345 -0.03 -13.41 8.90
N SER A 346 0.17 -12.16 8.45
CA SER A 346 1.14 -11.24 9.07
C SER A 346 0.76 -10.93 10.54
N ILE A 347 -0.51 -10.66 10.83
CA ILE A 347 -1.00 -10.46 12.19
C ILE A 347 -0.78 -11.73 13.04
N GLY A 348 -1.11 -12.90 12.50
CA GLY A 348 -0.88 -14.18 13.18
C GLY A 348 0.59 -14.42 13.50
N LYS A 349 1.50 -14.13 12.58
CA LYS A 349 2.96 -14.24 12.76
C LYS A 349 3.49 -13.20 13.76
N MET A 350 2.91 -12.02 13.84
CA MET A 350 3.26 -11.02 14.86
C MET A 350 2.81 -11.49 16.26
N ILE A 351 1.61 -12.04 16.39
CA ILE A 351 1.11 -12.59 17.66
C ILE A 351 1.95 -13.78 18.11
N SER A 352 2.39 -14.65 17.20
CA SER A 352 3.26 -15.79 17.51
C SER A 352 4.72 -15.39 17.77
N GLY A 353 5.10 -14.13 17.55
CA GLY A 353 6.48 -13.66 17.70
C GLY A 353 7.41 -14.02 16.53
N SER A 354 6.88 -14.56 15.43
CA SER A 354 7.67 -14.89 14.24
C SER A 354 8.05 -13.64 13.42
N ILE A 355 7.34 -12.53 13.63
CA ILE A 355 7.63 -11.21 13.04
C ILE A 355 7.67 -10.19 14.18
N SER A 356 8.66 -9.29 14.16
CA SER A 356 8.74 -8.20 15.15
C SER A 356 7.56 -7.25 15.02
N THR A 357 7.01 -6.84 16.17
CA THR A 357 6.01 -5.77 16.26
C THR A 357 6.55 -4.39 15.85
N ASP A 358 7.88 -4.22 15.79
CA ASP A 358 8.51 -3.00 15.29
C ASP A 358 8.18 -2.74 13.81
N ASN A 359 7.70 -3.77 13.09
CA ASN A 359 7.19 -3.63 11.72
C ASN A 359 5.82 -2.95 11.63
N LEU A 360 5.13 -2.71 12.75
CA LEU A 360 3.89 -1.93 12.76
C LEU A 360 4.20 -0.46 12.45
N GLY A 361 3.70 -0.01 11.30
CA GLY A 361 3.74 1.39 10.92
C GLY A 361 2.64 2.20 11.58
N GLY A 362 2.98 3.40 12.04
CA GLY A 362 2.04 4.35 12.58
C GLY A 362 1.55 5.37 11.55
N PRO A 363 0.78 6.37 12.00
CA PRO A 363 0.20 7.40 11.13
C PRO A 363 1.23 8.21 10.34
N ILE A 364 2.43 8.41 10.88
CA ILE A 364 3.51 9.15 10.20
C ILE A 364 4.00 8.35 9.00
N GLN A 365 4.28 7.06 9.19
CA GLN A 365 4.69 6.19 8.10
C GLN A 365 3.62 6.08 7.02
N ILE A 366 2.34 5.91 7.40
CA ILE A 366 1.22 5.87 6.44
C ILE A 366 1.15 7.17 5.64
N SER A 367 1.38 8.33 6.28
CA SER A 367 1.37 9.62 5.59
C SER A 367 2.49 9.74 4.55
N VAL A 368 3.70 9.31 4.89
CA VAL A 368 4.86 9.29 3.98
C VAL A 368 4.60 8.35 2.79
N LEU A 369 4.05 7.17 3.07
CA LEU A 369 3.69 6.20 2.02
C LEU A 369 2.58 6.75 1.10
N ALA A 370 1.58 7.46 1.65
CA ALA A 370 0.51 8.08 0.87
C ALA A 370 1.05 9.15 -0.09
N GLY A 371 1.95 10.01 0.40
CA GLY A 371 2.62 11.00 -0.43
C GLY A 371 3.48 10.38 -1.52
N SER A 372 4.22 9.32 -1.18
CA SER A 372 5.05 8.58 -2.14
C SER A 372 4.21 7.86 -3.20
N ALA A 373 3.11 7.22 -2.78
CA ALA A 373 2.19 6.55 -3.69
C ALA A 373 1.50 7.54 -4.65
N ALA A 374 1.11 8.71 -4.16
CA ALA A 374 0.52 9.76 -5.00
C ALA A 374 1.53 10.33 -6.02
N LYS A 375 2.80 10.49 -5.63
CA LYS A 375 3.89 10.88 -6.56
C LYS A 375 4.19 9.81 -7.60
N ALA A 376 4.08 8.53 -7.22
CA ALA A 376 4.28 7.41 -8.15
C ALA A 376 3.14 7.26 -9.16
N GLY A 377 2.02 7.96 -8.98
CA GLY A 377 0.90 8.02 -9.90
C GLY A 377 -0.38 7.40 -9.38
N TYR A 378 -1.47 7.60 -10.13
CA TYR A 378 -2.82 7.22 -9.69
C TYR A 378 -2.99 5.71 -9.46
N VAL A 379 -2.33 4.85 -10.23
CA VAL A 379 -2.39 3.39 -10.08
C VAL A 379 -1.88 2.98 -8.70
N THR A 380 -0.71 3.49 -8.31
CA THR A 380 -0.10 3.20 -7.01
C THR A 380 -0.93 3.76 -5.86
N PHE A 381 -1.47 4.97 -6.02
CA PHE A 381 -2.32 5.59 -5.01
C PHE A 381 -3.64 4.83 -4.82
N LEU A 382 -4.31 4.42 -5.90
CA LEU A 382 -5.52 3.59 -5.83
C LEU A 382 -5.22 2.22 -5.20
N SER A 383 -4.12 1.57 -5.59
CA SER A 383 -3.70 0.29 -4.97
C SER A 383 -3.48 0.44 -3.46
N MET A 384 -2.93 1.57 -3.01
CA MET A 384 -2.77 1.86 -1.59
C MET A 384 -4.12 2.09 -0.89
N ILE A 385 -5.08 2.77 -1.53
CA ILE A 385 -6.45 2.90 -1.02
C ILE A 385 -7.06 1.50 -0.81
N ALA A 386 -6.96 0.61 -1.80
CA ALA A 386 -7.50 -0.74 -1.69
C ALA A 386 -6.85 -1.52 -0.54
N LEU A 387 -5.52 -1.52 -0.45
CA LEU A 387 -4.78 -2.24 0.60
C LEU A 387 -5.15 -1.74 1.99
N LEU A 388 -5.16 -0.42 2.21
CA LEU A 388 -5.51 0.16 3.51
C LEU A 388 -7.00 0.02 3.83
N SER A 389 -7.86 -0.02 2.81
CA SER A 389 -9.28 -0.31 2.99
C SER A 389 -9.51 -1.74 3.50
N ILE A 390 -8.81 -2.73 2.94
CA ILE A 390 -8.82 -4.11 3.46
C ILE A 390 -8.32 -4.13 4.91
N ASN A 391 -7.22 -3.43 5.18
CA ASN A 391 -6.63 -3.40 6.51
C ASN A 391 -7.59 -2.81 7.54
N LEU A 392 -8.21 -1.65 7.25
CA LEU A 392 -9.21 -1.03 8.13
C LEU A 392 -10.43 -1.93 8.32
N GLY A 393 -10.97 -2.51 7.24
CA GLY A 393 -12.10 -3.43 7.31
C GLY A 393 -11.79 -4.65 8.19
N LEU A 394 -10.60 -5.23 8.04
CA LEU A 394 -10.17 -6.39 8.81
C LEU A 394 -9.93 -6.05 10.29
N LEU A 395 -9.23 -4.95 10.57
CA LEU A 395 -8.96 -4.51 11.95
C LEU A 395 -10.26 -4.19 12.69
N ASN A 396 -11.23 -3.56 12.02
CA ASN A 396 -12.53 -3.28 12.63
C ASN A 396 -13.36 -4.54 12.89
N LEU A 397 -13.11 -5.65 12.20
CA LEU A 397 -13.77 -6.93 12.49
C LEU A 397 -13.11 -7.72 13.64
N LEU A 398 -11.97 -7.27 14.17
CA LEU A 398 -11.37 -7.90 15.34
C LEU A 398 -12.30 -7.78 16.57
N PRO A 399 -12.37 -8.79 17.45
CA PRO A 399 -13.24 -8.78 18.64
C PRO A 399 -12.68 -7.86 19.74
N ILE A 400 -12.32 -6.63 19.37
CA ILE A 400 -11.80 -5.61 20.28
C ILE A 400 -12.97 -4.70 20.65
N PRO A 401 -13.31 -4.57 21.94
CA PRO A 401 -14.33 -3.62 22.38
C PRO A 401 -14.02 -2.21 21.82
N ILE A 402 -15.06 -1.48 21.43
CA ILE A 402 -15.03 -0.19 20.72
C ILE A 402 -14.91 -0.27 19.19
N LEU A 403 -14.41 -1.38 18.62
CA LEU A 403 -14.48 -1.65 17.19
C LEU A 403 -15.77 -2.39 16.83
N ASP A 404 -16.13 -2.39 15.56
CA ASP A 404 -17.34 -3.08 15.07
C ASP A 404 -17.36 -4.56 15.42
N GLY A 405 -16.22 -5.25 15.34
CA GLY A 405 -16.09 -6.65 15.73
C GLY A 405 -16.38 -6.90 17.20
N GLY A 406 -16.03 -5.96 18.08
CA GLY A 406 -16.40 -6.01 19.49
C GLY A 406 -17.89 -5.81 19.70
N GLN A 407 -18.52 -4.88 18.98
CA GLN A 407 -19.97 -4.68 19.00
C GLN A 407 -20.71 -5.94 18.47
N LEU A 408 -20.25 -6.53 17.38
CA LEU A 408 -20.77 -7.78 16.84
C LEU A 408 -20.70 -8.92 17.87
N LEU A 409 -19.59 -9.01 18.60
CA LEU A 409 -19.45 -10.01 19.67
C LEU A 409 -20.49 -9.78 20.77
N MET A 410 -20.72 -8.54 21.20
CA MET A 410 -21.74 -8.21 22.21
C MET A 410 -23.14 -8.52 21.72
N ILE A 411 -23.48 -8.23 20.47
CA ILE A 411 -24.77 -8.59 19.86
C ILE A 411 -24.95 -10.13 19.78
N ALA A 412 -23.87 -10.85 19.45
CA ALA A 412 -23.89 -12.31 19.43
C ALA A 412 -24.15 -12.91 20.85
N ILE A 413 -23.49 -12.38 21.88
CA ILE A 413 -23.70 -12.78 23.27
C ILE A 413 -25.16 -12.49 23.70
N GLU A 414 -25.68 -11.31 23.37
CA GLU A 414 -27.07 -10.95 23.64
C GLU A 414 -28.05 -11.94 23.00
N LYS A 415 -27.82 -12.27 21.71
CA LYS A 415 -28.67 -13.24 20.99
C LYS A 415 -28.61 -14.63 21.59
N LEU A 416 -27.46 -15.09 22.05
CA LEU A 416 -27.28 -16.40 22.68
C LEU A 416 -27.88 -16.44 24.09
N LYS A 417 -27.74 -15.35 24.86
CA LYS A 417 -28.26 -15.24 26.24
C LYS A 417 -29.77 -14.99 26.28
N GLY A 418 -30.33 -14.42 25.21
CA GLY A 418 -31.76 -14.02 25.16
C GLY A 418 -32.09 -12.75 25.94
N SER A 419 -31.09 -12.00 26.42
CA SER A 419 -31.26 -10.73 27.13
C SER A 419 -30.04 -9.81 26.87
N PRO A 420 -30.25 -8.49 26.91
CA PRO A 420 -29.17 -7.52 26.70
C PRO A 420 -27.97 -7.74 27.64
N VAL A 421 -26.77 -7.41 27.15
CA VAL A 421 -25.57 -7.37 27.99
C VAL A 421 -25.73 -6.21 28.98
N SER A 422 -25.33 -6.42 30.23
CA SER A 422 -25.46 -5.38 31.26
C SER A 422 -24.60 -4.15 30.93
N GLU A 423 -25.10 -2.97 31.29
CA GLU A 423 -24.37 -1.70 31.07
C GLU A 423 -22.96 -1.71 31.69
N ALA A 424 -22.82 -2.32 32.87
CA ALA A 424 -21.54 -2.45 33.56
C ALA A 424 -20.52 -3.25 32.74
N ILE A 425 -20.91 -4.34 32.05
CA ILE A 425 -20.05 -5.13 31.19
C ILE A 425 -19.69 -4.31 29.93
N LEU A 426 -20.63 -3.62 29.31
CA LEU A 426 -20.43 -2.78 28.18
C LEU A 426 -19.42 -1.64 28.49
N GLU A 427 -19.64 -0.96 29.63
CA GLU A 427 -18.76 0.12 30.08
C GLU A 427 -17.33 -0.38 30.36
N TYR A 428 -17.19 -1.50 31.09
CA TYR A 428 -15.91 -2.10 31.38
C TYR A 428 -15.19 -2.55 30.10
N SER A 429 -15.89 -3.21 29.19
CA SER A 429 -15.35 -3.63 27.88
C SER A 429 -14.87 -2.43 27.07
N THR A 430 -15.65 -1.35 27.02
CA THR A 430 -15.28 -0.12 26.32
C THR A 430 -14.02 0.50 26.90
N ARG A 431 -13.89 0.56 28.24
CA ARG A 431 -12.67 1.06 28.91
C ARG A 431 -11.45 0.22 28.55
N VAL A 432 -11.56 -1.12 28.57
CA VAL A 432 -10.49 -2.02 28.17
C VAL A 432 -10.12 -1.79 26.70
N GLY A 433 -11.10 -1.66 25.80
CA GLY A 433 -10.88 -1.39 24.39
C GLY A 433 -10.15 -0.07 24.15
N ILE A 434 -10.53 1.00 24.85
CA ILE A 434 -9.85 2.31 24.78
C ILE A 434 -8.39 2.18 25.21
N VAL A 435 -8.11 1.55 26.34
CA VAL A 435 -6.74 1.37 26.83
C VAL A 435 -5.90 0.60 25.81
N LEU A 436 -6.44 -0.48 25.24
CA LEU A 436 -5.76 -1.30 24.25
C LEU A 436 -5.43 -0.49 22.99
N ILE A 437 -6.41 0.24 22.42
CA ILE A 437 -6.21 1.03 21.21
C ILE A 437 -5.21 2.18 21.46
N VAL A 438 -5.34 2.90 22.58
CA VAL A 438 -4.41 3.97 22.93
C VAL A 438 -3.00 3.42 23.10
N SER A 439 -2.83 2.27 23.77
CA SER A 439 -1.53 1.62 23.92
C SER A 439 -0.93 1.24 22.57
N LEU A 440 -1.72 0.67 21.67
CA LEU A 440 -1.29 0.32 20.31
C LEU A 440 -0.89 1.58 19.50
N MET A 441 -1.66 2.67 19.62
CA MET A 441 -1.34 3.93 18.97
C MET A 441 -0.03 4.53 19.48
N VAL A 442 0.16 4.58 20.81
CA VAL A 442 1.40 5.07 21.42
C VAL A 442 2.59 4.23 20.94
N PHE A 443 2.43 2.91 20.91
CA PHE A 443 3.46 2.00 20.42
C PHE A 443 3.79 2.26 18.94
N ALA A 444 2.77 2.38 18.07
CA ALA A 444 2.98 2.66 16.65
C ALA A 444 3.63 4.03 16.41
N PHE A 445 3.27 5.07 17.19
CA PHE A 445 3.95 6.37 17.13
C PHE A 445 5.40 6.28 17.62
N ALA A 446 5.67 5.51 18.68
CA ALA A 446 7.04 5.31 19.15
C ALA A 446 7.90 4.62 18.08
N ASN A 447 7.37 3.60 17.40
CA ASN A 447 8.03 2.95 16.27
C ASN A 447 8.29 3.93 15.13
N ASP A 448 7.30 4.76 14.75
CA ASP A 448 7.47 5.77 13.71
C ASP A 448 8.62 6.73 14.06
N ILE A 449 8.64 7.25 15.29
CA ILE A 449 9.70 8.17 15.74
C ILE A 449 11.07 7.49 15.73
N ALA A 450 11.15 6.25 16.24
CA ALA A 450 12.40 5.48 16.25
C ALA A 450 12.99 5.22 14.85
N ARG A 451 12.16 5.25 13.82
CA ARG A 451 12.59 5.09 12.41
C ARG A 451 13.18 6.36 11.81
N PHE A 452 12.91 7.54 12.38
CA PHE A 452 13.39 8.83 11.86
C PHE A 452 14.57 9.40 12.66
N ILE A 453 14.92 8.75 13.78
CA ILE A 453 16.11 9.09 14.59
C ILE A 453 17.24 8.12 14.24
#